data_65d680d4d04020e685b9dbfbbee20953
#
_entry.id   65d680d4d04020e685b9dbfbbee20953
#
_cell.length_a   1.000
_cell.length_b   1.000
_cell.length_c   1.000
_cell.angle_alpha   90.00
_cell.angle_beta   90.00
_cell.angle_gamma   90.00
#
_symmetry.space_group_name_H-M   'P 1'
#
loop_
_entity.id
_entity.type
_entity.pdbx_description
1 polymer ?
#
loop_
_entity_poly.entity_id
_entity_poly.type
_entity_poly.pdbx_seq_one_letter_code
_entity_poly.pdbx_strand_id
1 'polypeptide(L)'
;PKDYALLPKEAMTVDDRNMALLQVGLTQPIYMGGKIRAYNQLAGLSEKLAESGREQELQNIIQETDEAYWQIVSLVNRQKLAVKFVETLQKFEHDIEVMYRTGVSTKADMLSVKVKLNQAEMALLRVEDGLSLARMNLNQICGLAVDSVYTLQEELLNVLPQAEPKWLNIEQVYDNLSLIHI
;
A
#
# COMPACT_ATOMS: atom_id res chain seq x y z
N PRO A 1 55.12 7.90 59.49
CA PRO A 1 54.64 7.96 58.11
C PRO A 1 55.00 9.35 57.60
N LYS A 2 55.86 9.35 56.57
CA LYS A 2 56.26 10.61 55.93
C LYS A 2 55.25 10.93 54.87
N ASP A 3 54.47 12.00 55.03
CA ASP A 3 53.59 12.56 54.03
C ASP A 3 54.42 13.20 52.91
N TYR A 4 54.47 12.51 51.77
CA TYR A 4 55.00 13.05 50.52
C TYR A 4 53.92 13.80 49.74
N ALA A 5 53.35 14.83 50.28
CA ALA A 5 52.49 15.76 49.54
C ALA A 5 53.40 16.68 48.72
N LEU A 6 53.72 16.33 47.51
CA LEU A 6 54.49 17.08 46.54
C LEU A 6 53.79 18.34 45.97
N LEU A 7 52.51 18.50 46.28
CA LEU A 7 51.69 19.66 45.81
C LEU A 7 50.83 20.17 46.99
N PRO A 8 50.69 21.47 47.15
CA PRO A 8 49.81 22.03 48.17
C PRO A 8 48.36 21.66 47.86
N LYS A 9 47.65 21.22 48.88
CA LYS A 9 46.27 20.73 48.83
C LYS A 9 45.24 21.74 48.31
N GLU A 10 45.64 23.00 48.24
CA GLU A 10 44.80 24.14 47.82
C GLU A 10 44.89 24.48 46.34
N ALA A 11 45.75 23.81 45.56
CA ALA A 11 46.01 24.13 44.15
C ALA A 11 45.13 23.38 43.16
N MET A 12 44.18 22.52 43.59
CA MET A 12 43.35 21.73 42.70
C MET A 12 41.86 21.81 43.04
N THR A 13 41.33 23.02 43.18
CA THR A 13 39.87 23.20 43.03
C THR A 13 39.58 23.38 41.57
N VAL A 14 39.26 22.26 40.88
CA VAL A 14 38.73 22.31 39.53
C VAL A 14 37.25 22.71 39.64
N ASP A 15 36.90 23.90 39.15
CA ASP A 15 35.50 24.33 39.06
C ASP A 15 34.82 23.59 37.90
N ASP A 16 34.12 22.52 38.22
CA ASP A 16 33.47 21.63 37.27
C ASP A 16 32.31 22.27 36.47
N ARG A 17 31.96 23.52 36.82
CA ARG A 17 30.77 24.17 36.23
C ARG A 17 30.94 24.61 34.79
N ASN A 18 32.14 24.64 34.25
CA ASN A 18 32.41 25.13 32.88
C ASN A 18 33.39 24.24 32.09
N MET A 19 33.55 22.96 32.48
CA MET A 19 34.41 22.04 31.73
C MET A 19 33.64 21.39 30.58
N ALA A 20 33.96 21.75 29.35
CA ALA A 20 33.56 21.05 28.15
C ALA A 20 34.75 20.21 27.64
N LEU A 21 34.62 18.87 27.66
CA LEU A 21 35.61 17.96 27.10
C LEU A 21 35.15 17.48 25.73
N LEU A 22 35.84 17.87 24.68
CA LEU A 22 35.66 17.35 23.34
C LEU A 22 36.83 16.41 23.02
N GLN A 23 36.52 15.10 22.80
CA GLN A 23 37.51 14.11 22.43
C GLN A 23 37.21 13.55 21.04
N VAL A 24 38.14 13.64 20.11
CA VAL A 24 38.10 13.04 18.80
C VAL A 24 39.20 11.99 18.72
N GLY A 25 38.84 10.74 18.52
CA GLY A 25 39.78 9.62 18.40
C GLY A 25 39.65 8.92 17.03
N LEU A 26 40.77 8.67 16.36
CA LEU A 26 40.86 7.86 15.15
C LEU A 26 41.65 6.59 15.46
N THR A 27 41.01 5.44 15.28
CA THR A 27 41.68 4.13 15.49
C THR A 27 41.68 3.35 14.16
N GLN A 28 42.88 3.10 13.64
CA GLN A 28 43.07 2.37 12.40
C GLN A 28 43.78 1.03 12.69
N PRO A 29 43.07 -0.10 12.64
CA PRO A 29 43.72 -1.42 12.78
C PRO A 29 44.53 -1.73 11.51
N ILE A 30 45.82 -2.08 11.71
CA ILE A 30 46.74 -2.38 10.59
C ILE A 30 46.67 -3.86 10.22
N TYR A 31 46.53 -4.76 11.21
CA TYR A 31 46.47 -6.19 10.99
C TYR A 31 45.55 -6.87 12.01
N MET A 32 44.59 -7.67 11.52
CA MET A 32 43.61 -8.42 12.32
C MET A 32 43.43 -9.87 11.83
N GLY A 33 44.51 -10.54 11.42
CA GLY A 33 44.44 -11.95 11.05
C GLY A 33 43.41 -12.28 9.97
N GLY A 34 43.29 -11.44 8.93
CA GLY A 34 42.32 -11.63 7.83
C GLY A 34 40.91 -11.06 8.06
N LYS A 35 40.57 -10.61 9.28
CA LYS A 35 39.24 -10.05 9.59
C LYS A 35 38.90 -8.85 8.73
N ILE A 36 39.85 -7.94 8.45
CA ILE A 36 39.61 -6.76 7.62
C ILE A 36 39.17 -7.17 6.23
N ARG A 37 39.82 -8.18 5.64
CA ARG A 37 39.45 -8.69 4.31
C ARG A 37 38.05 -9.32 4.31
N ALA A 38 37.74 -10.12 5.35
CA ALA A 38 36.42 -10.73 5.49
C ALA A 38 35.33 -9.66 5.69
N TYR A 39 35.57 -8.62 6.48
CA TYR A 39 34.63 -7.51 6.63
C TYR A 39 34.40 -6.72 5.33
N ASN A 40 35.45 -6.51 4.53
CA ASN A 40 35.30 -5.84 3.23
C ASN A 40 34.50 -6.71 2.24
N GLN A 41 34.69 -8.03 2.26
CA GLN A 41 33.85 -8.94 1.46
C GLN A 41 32.40 -8.94 1.94
N LEU A 42 32.18 -8.97 3.25
CA LEU A 42 30.84 -8.88 3.84
C LEU A 42 30.15 -7.57 3.47
N ALA A 43 30.87 -6.43 3.52
CA ALA A 43 30.34 -5.14 3.12
C ALA A 43 29.91 -5.13 1.63
N GLY A 44 30.73 -5.69 0.74
CA GLY A 44 30.38 -5.81 -0.66
C GLY A 44 29.19 -6.74 -0.94
N LEU A 45 29.02 -7.81 -0.15
CA LEU A 45 27.84 -8.67 -0.23
C LEU A 45 26.59 -7.97 0.32
N SER A 46 26.74 -7.18 1.39
CA SER A 46 25.65 -6.37 1.95
C SER A 46 25.16 -5.29 0.98
N GLU A 47 26.09 -4.69 0.21
CA GLU A 47 25.73 -3.74 -0.84
C GLU A 47 24.86 -4.41 -1.93
N LYS A 48 25.28 -5.58 -2.43
CA LYS A 48 24.50 -6.36 -3.41
C LYS A 48 23.13 -6.78 -2.86
N LEU A 49 23.08 -7.19 -1.58
CA LEU A 49 21.83 -7.53 -0.91
C LEU A 49 20.89 -6.32 -0.84
N ALA A 50 21.42 -5.14 -0.51
CA ALA A 50 20.63 -3.90 -0.48
C ALA A 50 20.13 -3.50 -1.87
N GLU A 51 20.93 -3.71 -2.92
CA GLU A 51 20.53 -3.46 -4.31
C GLU A 51 19.39 -4.39 -4.74
N SER A 52 19.52 -5.70 -4.47
CA SER A 52 18.44 -6.66 -4.73
C SER A 52 17.18 -6.36 -3.92
N GLY A 53 17.32 -5.91 -2.66
CA GLY A 53 16.20 -5.48 -1.83
C GLY A 53 15.49 -4.25 -2.40
N ARG A 54 16.24 -3.31 -2.96
CA ARG A 54 15.67 -2.14 -3.65
C ARG A 54 14.88 -2.54 -4.89
N GLU A 55 15.39 -3.48 -5.69
CA GLU A 55 14.66 -3.98 -6.87
C GLU A 55 13.38 -4.71 -6.45
N GLN A 56 13.43 -5.52 -5.41
CA GLN A 56 12.24 -6.19 -4.87
C GLN A 56 11.20 -5.17 -4.42
N GLU A 57 11.60 -4.13 -3.69
CA GLU A 57 10.68 -3.09 -3.22
C GLU A 57 10.06 -2.32 -4.39
N LEU A 58 10.83 -2.04 -5.43
CA LEU A 58 10.31 -1.42 -6.65
C LEU A 58 9.21 -2.28 -7.31
N GLN A 59 9.43 -3.60 -7.40
CA GLN A 59 8.44 -4.52 -7.94
C GLN A 59 7.18 -4.57 -7.07
N ASN A 60 7.33 -4.58 -5.74
CA ASN A 60 6.21 -4.55 -4.81
C ASN A 60 5.36 -3.27 -5.01
N ILE A 61 6.01 -2.10 -5.10
CA ILE A 61 5.31 -0.81 -5.29
C ILE A 61 4.56 -0.80 -6.63
N ILE A 62 5.17 -1.32 -7.70
CA ILE A 62 4.51 -1.43 -9.00
C ILE A 62 3.26 -2.32 -8.88
N GLN A 63 3.39 -3.49 -8.26
CA GLN A 63 2.27 -4.41 -8.08
C GLN A 63 1.16 -3.79 -7.24
N GLU A 64 1.47 -3.17 -6.10
CA GLU A 64 0.49 -2.49 -5.24
C GLU A 64 -0.25 -1.37 -5.98
N THR A 65 0.48 -0.62 -6.81
CA THR A 65 -0.11 0.46 -7.62
C THR A 65 -1.06 -0.10 -8.67
N ASP A 66 -0.65 -1.16 -9.36
CA ASP A 66 -1.49 -1.83 -10.37
C ASP A 66 -2.75 -2.44 -9.73
N GLU A 67 -2.62 -3.10 -8.60
CA GLU A 67 -3.76 -3.66 -7.85
C GLU A 67 -4.74 -2.57 -7.43
N ALA A 68 -4.25 -1.47 -6.84
CA ALA A 68 -5.08 -0.35 -6.42
C ALA A 68 -5.77 0.32 -7.63
N TYR A 69 -5.06 0.47 -8.75
CA TYR A 69 -5.61 1.03 -9.99
C TYR A 69 -6.77 0.18 -10.53
N TRP A 70 -6.56 -1.13 -10.73
CA TRP A 70 -7.59 -2.01 -11.26
C TRP A 70 -8.75 -2.24 -10.29
N GLN A 71 -8.51 -2.10 -8.99
CA GLN A 71 -9.57 -2.12 -7.99
C GLN A 71 -10.53 -0.95 -8.20
N ILE A 72 -10.02 0.27 -8.45
CA ILE A 72 -10.86 1.44 -8.75
C ILE A 72 -11.68 1.20 -10.02
N VAL A 73 -11.05 0.76 -11.11
CA VAL A 73 -11.72 0.47 -12.38
C VAL A 73 -12.85 -0.57 -12.19
N SER A 74 -12.59 -1.62 -11.41
CA SER A 74 -13.58 -2.64 -11.07
C SER A 74 -14.76 -2.04 -10.28
N LEU A 75 -14.48 -1.20 -9.27
CA LEU A 75 -15.52 -0.57 -8.45
C LEU A 75 -16.36 0.41 -9.25
N VAL A 76 -15.78 1.19 -10.17
CA VAL A 76 -16.51 2.07 -11.09
C VAL A 76 -17.49 1.27 -11.96
N ASN A 77 -17.06 0.14 -12.49
CA ASN A 77 -17.95 -0.70 -13.27
C ASN A 77 -19.06 -1.34 -12.43
N ARG A 78 -18.76 -1.73 -11.19
CA ARG A 78 -19.77 -2.21 -10.22
C ARG A 78 -20.77 -1.10 -9.87
N GLN A 79 -20.31 0.13 -9.72
CA GLN A 79 -21.18 1.29 -9.46
C GLN A 79 -22.13 1.51 -10.63
N LYS A 80 -21.62 1.54 -11.88
CA LYS A 80 -22.46 1.65 -13.09
C LYS A 80 -23.55 0.57 -13.14
N LEU A 81 -23.19 -0.68 -12.80
CA LEU A 81 -24.14 -1.80 -12.75
C LEU A 81 -25.16 -1.63 -11.62
N ALA A 82 -24.72 -1.24 -10.41
CA ALA A 82 -25.59 -1.04 -9.26
C ALA A 82 -26.61 0.09 -9.52
N VAL A 83 -26.20 1.20 -10.13
CA VAL A 83 -27.10 2.28 -10.55
C VAL A 83 -28.17 1.77 -11.49
N LYS A 84 -27.80 0.99 -12.52
CA LYS A 84 -28.75 0.42 -13.46
C LYS A 84 -29.71 -0.57 -12.79
N PHE A 85 -29.23 -1.32 -11.81
CA PHE A 85 -30.04 -2.25 -11.05
C PHE A 85 -31.07 -1.51 -10.16
N VAL A 86 -30.67 -0.44 -9.49
CA VAL A 86 -31.57 0.42 -8.71
C VAL A 86 -32.62 1.06 -9.61
N GLU A 87 -32.24 1.65 -10.75
CA GLU A 87 -33.18 2.21 -11.74
C GLU A 87 -34.22 1.17 -12.20
N THR A 88 -33.79 -0.06 -12.41
CA THR A 88 -34.68 -1.16 -12.84
C THR A 88 -35.67 -1.54 -11.73
N LEU A 89 -35.20 -1.63 -10.47
CA LEU A 89 -36.08 -1.92 -9.33
C LEU A 89 -37.02 -0.78 -9.00
N GLN A 90 -36.65 0.47 -9.21
CA GLN A 90 -37.56 1.63 -9.07
C GLN A 90 -38.71 1.56 -10.08
N LYS A 91 -38.42 1.22 -11.33
CA LYS A 91 -39.47 1.02 -12.34
C LYS A 91 -40.35 -0.13 -11.94
N PHE A 92 -39.77 -1.26 -11.48
CA PHE A 92 -40.54 -2.40 -11.04
C PHE A 92 -41.39 -2.13 -9.77
N GLU A 93 -40.91 -1.30 -8.84
CA GLU A 93 -41.69 -0.82 -7.69
C GLU A 93 -42.93 -0.04 -8.18
N HIS A 94 -42.72 0.87 -9.14
CA HIS A 94 -43.85 1.64 -9.70
C HIS A 94 -44.88 0.75 -10.36
N ASP A 95 -44.45 -0.22 -11.16
CA ASP A 95 -45.35 -1.14 -11.88
C ASP A 95 -46.15 -2.01 -10.88
N ILE A 96 -45.47 -2.55 -9.85
CA ILE A 96 -46.16 -3.38 -8.86
C ILE A 96 -47.14 -2.55 -7.99
N GLU A 97 -46.84 -1.27 -7.75
CA GLU A 97 -47.75 -0.36 -7.04
C GLU A 97 -49.04 -0.15 -7.87
N VAL A 98 -48.91 0.05 -9.18
CA VAL A 98 -50.06 0.17 -10.10
C VAL A 98 -50.88 -1.14 -10.10
N MET A 99 -50.23 -2.30 -10.20
CA MET A 99 -50.87 -3.59 -10.12
C MET A 99 -51.59 -3.84 -8.78
N TYR A 100 -51.02 -3.39 -7.68
CA TYR A 100 -51.67 -3.46 -6.37
C TYR A 100 -52.94 -2.60 -6.31
N ARG A 101 -52.91 -1.37 -6.83
CA ARG A 101 -54.04 -0.44 -6.86
C ARG A 101 -55.18 -0.96 -7.75
N THR A 102 -54.86 -1.70 -8.78
CA THR A 102 -55.83 -2.32 -9.69
C THR A 102 -56.31 -3.71 -9.22
N GLY A 103 -55.79 -4.20 -8.08
CA GLY A 103 -56.20 -5.49 -7.49
C GLY A 103 -55.54 -6.72 -8.16
N VAL A 104 -54.56 -6.52 -9.04
CA VAL A 104 -53.85 -7.60 -9.74
C VAL A 104 -52.73 -8.21 -8.89
N SER A 105 -52.15 -7.41 -7.97
CA SER A 105 -51.06 -7.85 -7.10
C SER A 105 -51.43 -7.74 -5.61
N THR A 106 -50.70 -8.44 -4.76
CA THR A 106 -50.91 -8.43 -3.31
C THR A 106 -50.03 -7.34 -2.62
N LYS A 107 -50.47 -6.93 -1.40
CA LYS A 107 -49.66 -6.03 -0.56
C LYS A 107 -48.30 -6.66 -0.22
N ALA A 108 -48.23 -7.99 -0.08
CA ALA A 108 -47.01 -8.72 0.22
C ALA A 108 -45.99 -8.60 -0.94
N ASP A 109 -46.44 -8.70 -2.17
CA ASP A 109 -45.61 -8.57 -3.37
C ASP A 109 -45.04 -7.15 -3.46
N MET A 110 -45.87 -6.11 -3.27
CA MET A 110 -45.43 -4.71 -3.24
C MET A 110 -44.38 -4.48 -2.18
N LEU A 111 -44.57 -4.97 -0.94
CA LEU A 111 -43.60 -4.83 0.13
C LEU A 111 -42.30 -5.58 -0.13
N SER A 112 -42.39 -6.77 -0.77
CA SER A 112 -41.21 -7.56 -1.14
C SER A 112 -40.33 -6.82 -2.15
N VAL A 113 -40.92 -6.16 -3.15
CA VAL A 113 -40.19 -5.34 -4.12
C VAL A 113 -39.52 -4.14 -3.43
N LYS A 114 -40.27 -3.49 -2.51
CA LYS A 114 -39.74 -2.34 -1.75
C LYS A 114 -38.53 -2.71 -0.88
N VAL A 115 -38.57 -3.89 -0.25
CA VAL A 115 -37.42 -4.42 0.50
C VAL A 115 -36.22 -4.66 -0.42
N LYS A 116 -36.45 -5.23 -1.61
CA LYS A 116 -35.38 -5.46 -2.62
C LYS A 116 -34.78 -4.15 -3.12
N LEU A 117 -35.60 -3.12 -3.35
CA LEU A 117 -35.12 -1.80 -3.74
C LEU A 117 -34.22 -1.22 -2.67
N ASN A 118 -34.66 -1.19 -1.39
CA ASN A 118 -33.85 -0.71 -0.29
C ASN A 118 -32.51 -1.46 -0.16
N GLN A 119 -32.53 -2.79 -0.38
CA GLN A 119 -31.30 -3.61 -0.39
C GLN A 119 -30.34 -3.21 -1.53
N ALA A 120 -30.89 -2.91 -2.71
CA ALA A 120 -30.10 -2.47 -3.85
C ALA A 120 -29.51 -1.08 -3.65
N GLU A 121 -30.27 -0.15 -3.07
CA GLU A 121 -29.79 1.18 -2.71
C GLU A 121 -28.68 1.12 -1.67
N MET A 122 -28.82 0.29 -0.65
CA MET A 122 -27.75 0.04 0.33
C MET A 122 -26.51 -0.59 -0.30
N ALA A 123 -26.68 -1.46 -1.31
CA ALA A 123 -25.56 -2.05 -2.03
C ALA A 123 -24.83 -1.01 -2.88
N LEU A 124 -25.56 -0.10 -3.54
CA LEU A 124 -24.99 1.03 -4.27
C LEU A 124 -24.16 1.91 -3.35
N LEU A 125 -24.71 2.32 -2.20
CA LEU A 125 -24.00 3.14 -1.22
C LEU A 125 -22.68 2.49 -0.77
N ARG A 126 -22.68 1.18 -0.50
CA ARG A 126 -21.46 0.45 -0.14
C ARG A 126 -20.40 0.46 -1.24
N VAL A 127 -20.83 0.41 -2.51
CA VAL A 127 -19.89 0.50 -3.64
C VAL A 127 -19.32 1.91 -3.76
N GLU A 128 -20.12 2.94 -3.52
CA GLU A 128 -19.67 4.35 -3.54
C GLU A 128 -18.65 4.63 -2.41
N ASP A 129 -18.93 4.15 -1.20
CA ASP A 129 -18.00 4.23 -0.08
C ASP A 129 -16.71 3.48 -0.38
N GLY A 130 -16.81 2.26 -0.92
CA GLY A 130 -15.66 1.46 -1.32
C GLY A 130 -14.82 2.13 -2.41
N LEU A 131 -15.46 2.79 -3.37
CA LEU A 131 -14.77 3.54 -4.42
C LEU A 131 -14.01 4.75 -3.85
N SER A 132 -14.62 5.46 -2.92
CA SER A 132 -13.97 6.58 -2.22
C SER A 132 -12.71 6.10 -1.48
N LEU A 133 -12.82 5.01 -0.72
CA LEU A 133 -11.69 4.42 0.00
C LEU A 133 -10.58 3.92 -0.96
N ALA A 134 -10.96 3.29 -2.06
CA ALA A 134 -9.99 2.82 -3.06
C ALA A 134 -9.21 3.98 -3.71
N ARG A 135 -9.86 5.11 -3.97
CA ARG A 135 -9.20 6.33 -4.47
C ARG A 135 -8.23 6.92 -3.44
N MET A 136 -8.64 6.97 -2.16
CA MET A 136 -7.76 7.41 -1.07
C MET A 136 -6.52 6.51 -0.95
N ASN A 137 -6.69 5.20 -1.10
CA ASN A 137 -5.58 4.25 -1.07
C ASN A 137 -4.58 4.48 -2.23
N LEU A 138 -5.08 4.64 -3.46
CA LEU A 138 -4.20 4.94 -4.60
C LEU A 138 -3.48 6.28 -4.42
N ASN A 139 -4.17 7.32 -3.91
CA ASN A 139 -3.55 8.60 -3.58
C ASN A 139 -2.41 8.44 -2.59
N GLN A 140 -2.59 7.62 -1.56
CA GLN A 140 -1.57 7.35 -0.56
C GLN A 140 -0.35 6.66 -1.18
N ILE A 141 -0.55 5.63 -2.02
CA ILE A 141 0.54 4.91 -2.71
C ILE A 141 1.32 5.88 -3.62
N CYS A 142 0.61 6.75 -4.35
CA CYS A 142 1.22 7.74 -5.25
C CYS A 142 1.81 8.96 -4.53
N GLY A 143 1.67 9.07 -3.20
CA GLY A 143 2.14 10.23 -2.44
C GLY A 143 1.36 11.51 -2.70
N LEU A 144 0.13 11.41 -3.22
CA LEU A 144 -0.77 12.52 -3.45
C LEU A 144 -1.57 12.87 -2.18
N ALA A 145 -2.17 14.05 -2.15
CA ALA A 145 -3.12 14.38 -1.07
C ALA A 145 -4.31 13.41 -1.11
N VAL A 146 -4.73 12.91 0.05
CA VAL A 146 -5.73 11.83 0.19
C VAL A 146 -7.07 12.19 -0.46
N ASP A 147 -7.40 13.47 -0.50
CA ASP A 147 -8.62 14.05 -1.08
C ASP A 147 -8.49 14.47 -2.56
N SER A 148 -7.36 14.15 -3.21
CA SER A 148 -7.16 14.45 -4.63
C SER A 148 -8.20 13.73 -5.49
N VAL A 149 -8.84 14.51 -6.37
CA VAL A 149 -9.86 14.01 -7.31
C VAL A 149 -9.25 13.91 -8.70
N TYR A 150 -9.36 12.74 -9.31
CA TYR A 150 -8.90 12.46 -10.67
C TYR A 150 -9.80 11.39 -11.30
N THR A 151 -9.73 11.29 -12.61
CA THR A 151 -10.43 10.25 -13.38
C THR A 151 -9.38 9.40 -14.08
N LEU A 152 -9.47 8.09 -13.90
CA LEU A 152 -8.60 7.14 -14.58
C LEU A 152 -9.02 6.98 -16.04
N GLN A 153 -8.07 6.69 -16.91
CA GLN A 153 -8.32 6.55 -18.34
C GLN A 153 -9.35 5.44 -18.63
N GLU A 154 -9.23 4.31 -17.96
CA GLU A 154 -10.09 3.15 -18.13
C GLU A 154 -11.49 3.30 -17.52
N GLU A 155 -11.71 4.29 -16.63
CA GLU A 155 -13.06 4.61 -16.14
C GLU A 155 -13.98 5.12 -17.27
N LEU A 156 -13.37 5.71 -18.29
CA LEU A 156 -14.07 6.24 -19.48
C LEU A 156 -14.37 5.16 -20.51
N LEU A 157 -13.72 4.01 -20.45
CA LEU A 157 -13.91 2.91 -21.37
C LEU A 157 -15.21 2.17 -21.04
N ASN A 158 -16.02 1.92 -22.06
CA ASN A 158 -17.23 1.10 -21.93
C ASN A 158 -16.92 -0.41 -21.99
N VAL A 159 -15.73 -0.77 -22.49
CA VAL A 159 -15.24 -2.14 -22.61
C VAL A 159 -13.82 -2.16 -22.07
N LEU A 160 -13.54 -3.02 -21.11
CA LEU A 160 -12.19 -3.24 -20.63
C LEU A 160 -11.34 -3.83 -21.76
N PRO A 161 -10.10 -3.34 -21.96
CA PRO A 161 -9.20 -3.94 -22.89
C PRO A 161 -9.01 -5.41 -22.51
N GLN A 162 -9.21 -6.30 -23.46
CA GLN A 162 -8.85 -7.70 -23.26
C GLN A 162 -7.31 -7.74 -23.18
N ALA A 163 -6.79 -7.96 -21.99
CA ALA A 163 -5.39 -8.28 -21.84
C ALA A 163 -5.16 -9.62 -22.53
N GLU A 164 -4.45 -9.60 -23.65
CA GLU A 164 -3.92 -10.86 -24.18
C GLU A 164 -3.01 -11.44 -23.10
N PRO A 165 -3.27 -12.69 -22.63
CA PRO A 165 -2.41 -13.29 -21.63
C PRO A 165 -1.02 -13.41 -22.25
N LYS A 166 -0.09 -12.57 -21.79
CA LYS A 166 1.32 -12.71 -22.11
C LYS A 166 1.77 -13.99 -21.41
N TRP A 167 1.74 -15.11 -22.15
CA TRP A 167 2.22 -16.39 -21.65
C TRP A 167 3.67 -16.19 -21.22
N LEU A 168 3.86 -16.06 -19.91
CA LEU A 168 5.17 -16.20 -19.32
C LEU A 168 5.68 -17.58 -19.70
N ASN A 169 6.77 -17.63 -20.46
CA ASN A 169 7.40 -18.90 -20.76
C ASN A 169 7.93 -19.46 -19.44
N ILE A 170 7.15 -20.39 -18.87
CA ILE A 170 7.40 -20.98 -17.56
C ILE A 170 8.82 -21.57 -17.50
N GLU A 171 9.33 -22.10 -18.61
CA GLU A 171 10.70 -22.61 -18.70
C GLU A 171 11.75 -21.51 -18.46
N GLN A 172 11.56 -20.29 -19.00
CA GLN A 172 12.46 -19.17 -18.73
C GLN A 172 12.40 -18.70 -17.27
N VAL A 173 11.24 -18.82 -16.63
CA VAL A 173 11.11 -18.50 -15.20
C VAL A 173 11.83 -19.54 -14.35
N TYR A 174 11.71 -20.82 -14.69
CA TYR A 174 12.45 -21.89 -13.99
C TYR A 174 13.96 -21.79 -14.19
N ASP A 175 14.45 -21.46 -15.37
CA ASP A 175 15.89 -21.25 -15.63
C ASP A 175 16.44 -20.08 -14.81
N ASN A 176 15.72 -19.00 -14.70
CA ASN A 176 16.10 -17.86 -13.86
C ASN A 176 16.06 -18.18 -12.35
N LEU A 177 15.13 -19.03 -11.89
CA LEU A 177 15.04 -19.46 -10.50
C LEU A 177 16.10 -20.51 -10.15
N SER A 178 16.51 -21.36 -11.09
CA SER A 178 17.54 -22.39 -10.86
C SER A 178 18.94 -21.81 -10.64
N LEU A 179 19.20 -20.59 -11.11
CA LEU A 179 20.45 -19.87 -10.87
C LEU A 179 20.61 -19.33 -9.43
N ILE A 180 19.55 -19.39 -8.61
CA ILE A 180 19.57 -18.95 -7.19
C ILE A 180 20.01 -20.07 -6.26
N HIS A 181 20.16 -21.30 -6.75
CA HIS A 181 20.53 -22.50 -5.98
C HIS A 181 22.01 -22.91 -6.13
N ILE A 182 22.94 -21.96 -6.12
CA ILE A 182 24.37 -22.27 -5.92
C ILE A 182 24.94 -21.49 -4.74
#